data_ac8acea8813c418945cfd1f93f9ed54c
#
_entry.id   ac8acea8813c418945cfd1f93f9ed54c
#
_cell.length_a   1.000
_cell.length_b   1.000
_cell.length_c   1.000
_cell.angle_alpha   90.00
_cell.angle_beta   90.00
_cell.angle_gamma   90.00
#
_symmetry.space_group_name_H-M   'P 1'
#
loop_
_entity.id
_entity.type
_entity.pdbx_description
1 polymer ?
#
loop_
_entity_poly.entity_id
_entity_poly.type
_entity_poly.pdbx_seq_one_letter_code
_entity_poly.pdbx_strand_id
1 'polypeptide(L)'
;MLACAIYQEAGGDACCDLCRHRVGDVILNRMEDDRFPNTVEEVLTAYRQYGRFYWTGVVWPDRAVEPGEAHAVARAWETARDVLSGEHSDLYGQGYIYQAEFEQGADVIYCEDCGIYFGR
;
A
#
# COMPACT_ATOMS: atom_id res chain seq x y z
N MET A 1 2.00 9.28 -6.14
CA MET A 1 1.65 7.88 -6.47
C MET A 1 1.53 6.97 -5.24
N LEU A 2 2.53 6.96 -4.37
CA LEU A 2 2.48 6.10 -3.19
C LEU A 2 1.30 6.43 -2.28
N ALA A 3 1.03 7.70 -2.01
CA ALA A 3 -0.13 8.12 -1.23
C ALA A 3 -1.45 7.63 -1.83
N CYS A 4 -1.58 7.69 -3.15
CA CYS A 4 -2.76 7.22 -3.86
C CYS A 4 -2.98 5.72 -3.64
N ALA A 5 -1.91 4.92 -3.71
CA ALA A 5 -1.98 3.47 -3.47
C ALA A 5 -2.34 3.17 -2.00
N ILE A 6 -1.73 3.86 -1.06
CA ILE A 6 -2.05 3.71 0.37
C ILE A 6 -3.52 4.05 0.64
N TYR A 7 -4.03 5.12 0.04
CA TYR A 7 -5.44 5.47 0.16
C TYR A 7 -6.34 4.38 -0.42
N GLN A 8 -6.01 3.85 -1.60
CA GLN A 8 -6.79 2.79 -2.22
C GLN A 8 -6.84 1.53 -1.37
N GLU A 9 -5.69 1.11 -0.83
CA GLU A 9 -5.57 -0.18 -0.13
C GLU A 9 -5.95 -0.09 1.35
N ALA A 10 -5.68 1.03 2.00
CA ALA A 10 -5.79 1.18 3.44
C ALA A 10 -6.40 2.53 3.86
N GLY A 11 -7.25 3.10 3.03
CA GLY A 11 -7.88 4.41 3.30
C GLY A 11 -9.09 4.37 4.22
N GLY A 12 -9.59 3.20 4.60
CA GLY A 12 -10.76 3.08 5.47
C GLY A 12 -10.52 3.63 6.88
N ASP A 13 -11.58 4.13 7.51
CA ASP A 13 -11.48 4.72 8.86
C ASP A 13 -11.01 3.71 9.91
N ALA A 14 -11.31 2.43 9.75
CA ALA A 14 -10.89 1.37 10.66
C ALA A 14 -9.39 1.04 10.53
N CYS A 15 -8.75 1.42 9.44
CA CYS A 15 -7.36 1.06 9.16
C CYS A 15 -6.41 1.87 10.05
N CYS A 16 -5.54 1.19 10.79
CA CYS A 16 -4.60 1.85 11.69
C CYS A 16 -3.34 2.33 10.96
N ASP A 17 -2.56 3.20 11.61
CA ASP A 17 -1.32 3.74 11.07
C ASP A 17 -0.31 2.65 10.70
N LEU A 18 -0.16 1.65 11.56
CA LEU A 18 0.75 0.53 11.31
C LEU A 18 0.40 -0.19 10.01
N CYS A 19 -0.88 -0.48 9.77
CA CYS A 19 -1.31 -1.15 8.54
C CYS A 19 -1.05 -0.29 7.30
N ARG A 20 -1.27 1.02 7.39
CA ARG A 20 -0.95 1.93 6.28
C ARG A 20 0.55 1.96 5.96
N HIS A 21 1.39 2.01 6.99
CA HIS A 21 2.85 1.94 6.82
C HIS A 21 3.28 0.60 6.22
N ARG A 22 2.67 -0.50 6.64
CA ARG A 22 2.94 -1.82 6.06
C ARG A 22 2.60 -1.88 4.56
N VAL A 23 1.47 -1.31 4.16
CA VAL A 23 1.11 -1.22 2.73
C VAL A 23 2.19 -0.47 1.95
N GLY A 24 2.61 0.69 2.45
CA GLY A 24 3.67 1.48 1.82
C GLY A 24 4.98 0.71 1.71
N ASP A 25 5.38 0.03 2.78
CA ASP A 25 6.64 -0.70 2.83
C ASP A 25 6.65 -1.95 1.94
N VAL A 26 5.53 -2.62 1.77
CA VAL A 26 5.43 -3.73 0.81
C VAL A 26 5.66 -3.23 -0.62
N ILE A 27 5.13 -2.07 -0.96
CA ILE A 27 5.37 -1.45 -2.28
C ILE A 27 6.87 -1.17 -2.45
N LEU A 28 7.53 -0.59 -1.44
CA LEU A 28 8.96 -0.32 -1.50
C LEU A 28 9.78 -1.62 -1.55
N ASN A 29 9.40 -2.64 -0.80
CA ASN A 29 10.04 -3.94 -0.86
C ASN A 29 9.99 -4.54 -2.26
N ARG A 30 8.85 -4.41 -2.95
CA ARG A 30 8.72 -4.86 -4.34
C ARG A 30 9.68 -4.11 -5.27
N MET A 31 9.77 -2.79 -5.12
CA MET A 31 10.69 -1.98 -5.93
C MET A 31 12.15 -2.39 -5.77
N GLU A 32 12.52 -2.86 -4.60
CA GLU A 32 13.87 -3.31 -4.26
C GLU A 32 14.14 -4.79 -4.56
N ASP A 33 13.11 -5.52 -4.97
CA ASP A 33 13.19 -6.95 -5.28
C ASP A 33 13.31 -7.15 -6.80
N ASP A 34 14.31 -7.93 -7.23
CA ASP A 34 14.61 -8.15 -8.65
C ASP A 34 13.45 -8.79 -9.45
N ARG A 35 12.49 -9.41 -8.76
CA ARG A 35 11.34 -10.03 -9.39
C ARG A 35 10.26 -9.05 -9.81
N PHE A 36 10.36 -7.80 -9.38
CA PHE A 36 9.35 -6.75 -9.63
C PHE A 36 9.98 -5.57 -10.36
N PRO A 37 9.14 -4.72 -10.99
CA PRO A 37 9.62 -3.46 -11.53
C PRO A 37 10.25 -2.57 -10.44
N ASN A 38 11.15 -1.68 -10.80
CA ASN A 38 11.90 -0.87 -9.85
C ASN A 38 11.39 0.57 -9.68
N THR A 39 10.20 0.87 -10.17
CA THR A 39 9.55 2.16 -9.95
C THR A 39 8.17 1.97 -9.30
N VAL A 40 7.74 2.96 -8.53
CA VAL A 40 6.42 2.94 -7.90
C VAL A 40 5.32 2.78 -8.95
N GLU A 41 5.37 3.57 -10.01
CA GLU A 41 4.35 3.51 -11.05
C GLU A 41 4.25 2.13 -11.69
N GLU A 42 5.36 1.52 -12.05
CA GLU A 42 5.38 0.21 -12.68
C GLU A 42 4.92 -0.91 -11.74
N VAL A 43 5.28 -0.83 -10.45
CA VAL A 43 4.78 -1.77 -9.44
C VAL A 43 3.26 -1.66 -9.32
N LEU A 44 2.74 -0.44 -9.25
CA LEU A 44 1.32 -0.19 -9.04
C LEU A 44 0.45 -0.47 -10.26
N THR A 45 1.00 -0.37 -11.46
CA THR A 45 0.26 -0.63 -12.70
C THR A 45 0.44 -2.04 -13.23
N ALA A 46 1.17 -2.90 -12.53
CA ALA A 46 1.33 -4.29 -12.91
C ALA A 46 -0.01 -5.04 -12.89
N TYR A 47 -0.16 -5.99 -13.82
CA TYR A 47 -1.42 -6.71 -14.03
C TYR A 47 -1.89 -7.41 -12.76
N ARG A 48 -3.12 -7.10 -12.33
CA ARG A 48 -3.81 -7.69 -11.16
C ARG A 48 -3.10 -7.51 -9.81
N GLN A 49 -2.20 -6.54 -9.68
CA GLN A 49 -1.51 -6.32 -8.41
C GLN A 49 -2.18 -5.25 -7.53
N TYR A 50 -2.58 -4.13 -8.12
CA TYR A 50 -3.19 -3.02 -7.38
C TYR A 50 -4.50 -2.57 -8.04
N GLY A 51 -5.44 -3.48 -8.11
CA GLY A 51 -6.81 -3.20 -8.54
C GLY A 51 -6.88 -2.52 -9.91
N ARG A 52 -7.56 -1.38 -9.95
CA ARG A 52 -7.84 -0.66 -11.19
C ARG A 52 -6.62 0.01 -11.82
N PHE A 53 -5.52 0.16 -11.09
CA PHE A 53 -4.36 0.91 -11.61
C PHE A 53 -3.77 0.32 -12.89
N TYR A 54 -3.93 -0.96 -13.11
CA TYR A 54 -3.55 -1.58 -14.38
C TYR A 54 -4.29 -0.94 -15.57
N TRP A 55 -5.56 -0.58 -15.36
CA TRP A 55 -6.43 -0.04 -16.42
C TRP A 55 -6.36 1.49 -16.53
N THR A 56 -6.22 2.19 -15.42
CA THR A 56 -6.36 3.65 -15.35
C THR A 56 -5.04 4.39 -15.20
N GLY A 57 -3.94 3.68 -14.89
CA GLY A 57 -2.76 4.31 -14.32
C GLY A 57 -3.02 4.65 -12.86
N VAL A 58 -2.03 5.24 -12.21
CA VAL A 58 -2.12 5.60 -10.78
C VAL A 58 -2.87 6.94 -10.67
N VAL A 59 -4.16 6.86 -10.43
CA VAL A 59 -5.04 8.03 -10.29
C VAL A 59 -5.90 7.92 -9.03
N TRP A 60 -6.13 9.04 -8.38
CA TRP A 60 -7.02 9.11 -7.23
C TRP A 60 -8.45 8.76 -7.63
N PRO A 61 -9.20 7.99 -6.81
CA PRO A 61 -10.60 7.76 -7.08
C PRO A 61 -11.41 9.05 -6.89
N ASP A 62 -12.54 9.15 -7.61
CA ASP A 62 -13.39 10.34 -7.54
C ASP A 62 -13.85 10.68 -6.12
N ARG A 63 -14.08 9.66 -5.29
CA ARG A 63 -14.47 9.87 -3.89
C ARG A 63 -13.44 10.63 -3.06
N ALA A 64 -12.16 10.63 -3.47
CA ALA A 64 -11.09 11.26 -2.71
C ALA A 64 -11.27 12.78 -2.54
N VAL A 65 -12.03 13.43 -3.42
CA VAL A 65 -12.33 14.87 -3.34
C VAL A 65 -13.57 15.18 -2.51
N GLU A 66 -14.28 14.17 -2.03
CA GLU A 66 -15.46 14.37 -1.18
C GLU A 66 -15.04 14.86 0.21
N PRO A 67 -15.82 15.80 0.84
CA PRO A 67 -15.44 16.37 2.14
C PRO A 67 -15.24 15.33 3.24
N GLY A 68 -16.01 14.25 3.24
CA GLY A 68 -15.89 13.17 4.22
C GLY A 68 -14.60 12.35 4.09
N GLU A 69 -13.87 12.48 3.01
CA GLU A 69 -12.64 11.72 2.74
C GLU A 69 -11.35 12.51 3.01
N ALA A 70 -11.45 13.79 3.33
CA ALA A 70 -10.28 14.64 3.52
C ALA A 70 -9.29 14.09 4.56
N HIS A 71 -9.79 13.53 5.66
CA HIS A 71 -8.95 12.96 6.71
C HIS A 71 -8.22 11.70 6.24
N ALA A 72 -8.91 10.81 5.53
CA ALA A 72 -8.31 9.58 4.98
C ALA A 72 -7.23 9.92 3.94
N VAL A 73 -7.47 10.90 3.09
CA VAL A 73 -6.49 11.39 2.10
C VAL A 73 -5.27 11.96 2.82
N ALA A 74 -5.47 12.80 3.84
CA ALA A 74 -4.38 13.37 4.62
C ALA A 74 -3.51 12.29 5.28
N ARG A 75 -4.13 11.27 5.88
CA ARG A 75 -3.40 10.14 6.49
C ARG A 75 -2.58 9.36 5.46
N ALA A 76 -3.12 9.16 4.27
CA ALA A 76 -2.38 8.49 3.20
C ALA A 76 -1.14 9.29 2.77
N TRP A 77 -1.27 10.61 2.66
CA TRP A 77 -0.14 11.50 2.36
C TRP A 77 0.92 11.48 3.47
N GLU A 78 0.50 11.53 4.72
CA GLU A 78 1.42 11.47 5.87
C GLU A 78 2.20 10.14 5.87
N THR A 79 1.52 9.02 5.67
CA THR A 79 2.15 7.71 5.60
C THR A 79 3.15 7.63 4.45
N ALA A 80 2.77 8.12 3.27
CA ALA A 80 3.69 8.13 2.12
C ALA A 80 4.95 8.94 2.42
N ARG A 81 4.81 10.12 3.03
CA ARG A 81 5.96 10.94 3.44
C ARG A 81 6.84 10.19 4.44
N ASP A 82 6.23 9.54 5.44
CA ASP A 82 6.95 8.80 6.46
C ASP A 82 7.81 7.69 5.84
N VAL A 83 7.21 6.82 5.03
CA VAL A 83 7.94 5.69 4.45
C VAL A 83 9.00 6.14 3.45
N LEU A 84 8.75 7.20 2.68
CA LEU A 84 9.73 7.75 1.75
C LEU A 84 10.88 8.47 2.46
N SER A 85 10.68 8.95 3.68
CA SER A 85 11.72 9.59 4.49
C SER A 85 12.47 8.62 5.42
N GLY A 86 12.14 7.34 5.37
CA GLY A 86 12.82 6.31 6.16
C GLY A 86 12.09 5.88 7.43
N GLU A 87 10.89 6.39 7.68
CA GLU A 87 10.07 5.95 8.82
C GLU A 87 9.21 4.76 8.41
N HIS A 88 9.79 3.58 8.54
CA HIS A 88 9.22 2.33 8.04
C HIS A 88 8.49 1.55 9.12
N SER A 89 7.65 0.60 8.68
CA SER A 89 7.05 -0.43 9.51
C SER A 89 8.04 -1.58 9.78
N ASP A 90 7.58 -2.55 10.54
CA ASP A 90 8.30 -3.78 10.81
C ASP A 90 8.50 -4.69 9.58
N LEU A 91 7.82 -4.42 8.47
CA LEU A 91 7.92 -5.25 7.26
C LEU A 91 8.98 -4.78 6.27
N TYR A 92 9.49 -3.56 6.42
CA TYR A 92 10.47 -3.03 5.48
C TYR A 92 11.79 -3.81 5.53
N GLY A 93 12.27 -4.21 4.36
CA GLY A 93 13.51 -4.96 4.24
C GLY A 93 13.45 -6.40 4.75
N GLN A 94 12.25 -6.90 5.09
CA GLN A 94 12.05 -8.25 5.64
C GLN A 94 11.51 -9.24 4.61
N GLY A 95 11.51 -8.89 3.33
CA GLY A 95 11.06 -9.75 2.25
C GLY A 95 9.54 -9.84 2.08
N TYR A 96 8.78 -9.00 2.76
CA TYR A 96 7.32 -8.96 2.60
C TYR A 96 6.96 -8.28 1.29
N ILE A 97 6.47 -9.08 0.34
CA ILE A 97 6.14 -8.66 -1.02
C ILE A 97 4.71 -9.02 -1.42
N TYR A 98 4.00 -9.78 -0.60
CA TYR A 98 2.60 -10.16 -0.85
C TYR A 98 1.66 -9.36 0.03
N GLN A 99 0.58 -8.90 -0.57
CA GLN A 99 -0.50 -8.17 0.08
C GLN A 99 -1.80 -8.57 -0.61
N ALA A 100 -2.76 -9.09 0.15
CA ALA A 100 -4.04 -9.53 -0.40
C ALA A 100 -5.12 -9.60 0.69
N GLU A 101 -6.36 -9.82 0.27
CA GLU A 101 -7.48 -10.10 1.17
C GLU A 101 -7.51 -11.58 1.62
N PHE A 102 -6.50 -12.35 1.25
CA PHE A 102 -6.34 -13.76 1.59
C PHE A 102 -4.87 -14.06 1.88
N GLU A 103 -4.59 -15.16 2.56
CA GLU A 103 -3.23 -15.58 2.88
C GLU A 103 -2.44 -15.91 1.62
N GLN A 104 -1.22 -15.41 1.54
CA GLN A 104 -0.32 -15.64 0.42
C GLN A 104 1.13 -15.58 0.90
N GLY A 105 1.96 -16.50 0.41
CA GLY A 105 3.36 -16.55 0.81
C GLY A 105 3.58 -17.21 2.17
N ALA A 106 4.69 -16.88 2.81
CA ALA A 106 5.11 -17.42 4.09
C ALA A 106 5.06 -16.34 5.19
N ASP A 107 5.16 -16.77 6.44
CA ASP A 107 5.20 -15.88 7.61
C ASP A 107 4.10 -14.82 7.60
N VAL A 108 2.89 -15.24 7.28
CA VAL A 108 1.74 -14.36 7.04
C VAL A 108 1.37 -13.57 8.29
N ILE A 109 1.18 -12.27 8.12
CA ILE A 109 0.70 -11.37 9.16
C ILE A 109 -0.65 -10.81 8.70
N TYR A 110 -1.64 -10.88 9.57
CA TYR A 110 -2.96 -10.33 9.30
C TYR A 110 -3.15 -8.97 9.98
N CYS A 111 -3.56 -7.98 9.21
CA CYS A 111 -3.91 -6.66 9.69
C CYS A 111 -5.43 -6.62 9.87
N GLU A 112 -5.90 -6.88 11.08
CA GLU A 112 -7.33 -7.03 11.38
C GLU A 112 -8.14 -5.79 11.00
N ASP A 113 -7.61 -4.60 11.30
CA ASP A 113 -8.32 -3.33 11.06
C ASP A 113 -8.58 -3.08 9.57
N CYS A 114 -7.70 -3.55 8.71
CA CYS A 114 -7.78 -3.34 7.26
C CYS A 114 -8.29 -4.57 6.50
N GLY A 115 -8.30 -5.73 7.13
CA GLY A 115 -8.63 -6.97 6.44
C GLY A 115 -7.55 -7.41 5.44
N ILE A 116 -6.30 -7.03 5.66
CA ILE A 116 -5.20 -7.30 4.74
C ILE A 116 -4.24 -8.32 5.34
N TYR A 117 -3.87 -9.30 4.52
CA TYR A 117 -2.81 -10.26 4.82
C TYR A 117 -1.52 -9.84 4.13
N PHE A 118 -0.42 -9.85 4.88
CA PHE A 118 0.92 -9.61 4.35
C PHE A 118 1.74 -10.89 4.44
N GLY A 119 2.50 -11.22 3.40
CA GLY A 119 3.31 -12.43 3.35
C GLY A 119 4.63 -12.23 2.62
N ARG A 120 5.53 -13.20 2.80
CA ARG A 120 6.82 -13.18 2.12
C ARG A 120 7.23 -14.48 1.44
#